data_f5b68cf5d8db0facdea680b1bfdad29f
#
_entry.id   f5b68cf5d8db0facdea680b1bfdad29f
#
_cell.length_a   1.000
_cell.length_b   1.000
_cell.length_c   1.000
_cell.angle_alpha   90.00
_cell.angle_beta   90.00
_cell.angle_gamma   90.00
#
_symmetry.space_group_name_H-M   'P 1'
#
loop_
_entity.id
_entity.type
_entity.pdbx_description
1 polymer ?
#
loop_
_entity_poly.entity_id
_entity_poly.type
_entity_poly.pdbx_seq_one_letter_code
_entity_poly.pdbx_strand_id
1 'polypeptide(L)'
;MWHARALMESRCATISEKRRPSARRTARLLITALLAAGTASAGVQTIDPHALYPEGPLWDQGRLLYVEYAGPGIKSWDGKEATVWWRKAHCGANGLIHFRTDHILVACYDGNTLVELDRRGKELRSIDKDSSGQPFVGPNDFASDGHGGIYFSASGVYDIKAPITGKVLHLSADGRDIRVVADTIHYSNGLTLAKDGRHLLVAEMLAGRVLSFPIAADGSLGVRSVWARLQDLALPTPNEDAYDGPDGIKLGPDGNYYIAQNGSGRVLVVSEDRKLVRTISVPTRYVTNMGFGPDGADTVYITGAFDPWKAPYPGAVYRWTR
;
A
#
# COMPACT_ATOMS: atom_id res chain seq x y z
N MET A 1 3.21 10.54 10.31
CA MET A 1 1.91 11.27 10.32
C MET A 1 1.66 12.16 11.53
N TRP A 2 2.25 11.91 12.70
CA TRP A 2 2.08 12.80 13.87
C TRP A 2 2.58 14.24 13.66
N HIS A 3 3.61 14.48 12.87
CA HIS A 3 4.11 15.84 12.58
C HIS A 3 3.26 16.63 11.57
N ALA A 4 2.48 15.97 10.72
CA ALA A 4 1.57 16.66 9.80
C ALA A 4 0.29 17.15 10.50
N ARG A 5 -0.06 16.60 11.66
CA ARG A 5 -1.25 16.98 12.44
C ARG A 5 -1.17 18.40 13.02
N ALA A 6 0.03 18.86 13.38
CA ALA A 6 0.22 20.17 14.01
C ALA A 6 0.15 21.35 13.03
N LEU A 7 0.29 21.13 11.74
CA LEU A 7 0.28 22.18 10.71
C LEU A 7 -1.10 22.45 10.10
N MET A 8 -2.09 21.59 10.31
CA MET A 8 -3.44 21.72 9.73
C MET A 8 -4.47 22.42 10.64
N GLU A 9 -4.25 22.50 11.95
CA GLU A 9 -5.20 23.17 12.85
C GLU A 9 -5.23 24.71 12.73
N SER A 10 -4.30 25.33 12.00
CA SER A 10 -4.19 26.80 11.90
C SER A 10 -4.91 27.43 10.69
N ARG A 11 -5.60 26.66 9.84
CA ARG A 11 -6.22 27.23 8.61
C ARG A 11 -7.74 27.14 8.52
N CYS A 12 -8.45 26.80 9.60
CA CYS A 12 -9.92 26.72 9.59
C CYS A 12 -10.53 27.70 10.60
N ALA A 13 -10.32 28.99 10.39
CA ALA A 13 -11.11 30.03 11.06
C ALA A 13 -11.32 31.18 10.09
N THR A 14 -12.52 31.33 9.65
CA THR A 14 -13.28 32.49 9.22
C THR A 14 -14.06 32.29 7.91
N ILE A 15 -15.32 31.92 8.01
CA ILE A 15 -16.39 32.50 7.20
C ILE A 15 -17.66 32.48 8.06
N SER A 16 -18.18 33.69 8.34
CA SER A 16 -19.29 33.98 9.21
C SER A 16 -20.66 33.68 8.59
N GLU A 17 -21.55 33.22 9.46
CA GLU A 17 -22.99 33.10 9.24
C GLU A 17 -23.67 34.39 8.82
N LYS A 18 -24.64 34.34 7.90
CA LYS A 18 -25.81 35.23 7.86
C LYS A 18 -27.06 34.36 7.73
N ARG A 19 -27.83 34.35 8.83
CA ARG A 19 -29.21 33.84 8.88
C ARG A 19 -30.17 34.82 8.21
N ARG A 20 -31.21 34.31 7.52
CA ARG A 20 -32.57 34.86 7.48
C ARG A 20 -33.64 33.79 7.33
N PRO A 21 -34.84 34.00 7.87
CA PRO A 21 -35.80 32.95 8.21
C PRO A 21 -37.02 32.86 7.30
N SER A 22 -37.79 31.78 7.56
CA SER A 22 -39.23 31.51 7.34
C SER A 22 -39.72 31.05 5.96
N ALA A 23 -40.31 29.86 5.93
CA ALA A 23 -41.75 29.64 5.75
C ALA A 23 -42.07 28.11 5.80
N ARG A 24 -42.94 27.74 6.74
CA ARG A 24 -43.50 26.40 6.86
C ARG A 24 -44.41 26.11 5.64
N ARG A 25 -44.12 25.03 4.92
CA ARG A 25 -45.08 24.27 4.13
C ARG A 25 -44.81 22.80 4.37
N THR A 26 -45.77 22.17 5.04
CA THR A 26 -45.88 20.72 5.18
C THR A 26 -46.16 20.11 3.81
N ALA A 27 -45.16 19.44 3.25
CA ALA A 27 -45.34 18.53 2.14
C ALA A 27 -44.94 17.14 2.63
N ARG A 28 -45.89 16.20 2.61
CA ARG A 28 -45.63 14.78 2.81
C ARG A 28 -44.74 14.32 1.67
N LEU A 29 -43.45 14.08 1.98
CA LEU A 29 -42.53 13.41 1.06
C LEU A 29 -42.70 11.89 1.27
N LEU A 30 -43.21 11.24 0.24
CA LEU A 30 -42.98 9.81 0.02
C LEU A 30 -41.48 9.65 -0.20
N ILE A 31 -40.79 9.05 0.78
CA ILE A 31 -39.40 8.62 0.63
C ILE A 31 -39.44 7.35 -0.23
N THR A 32 -39.28 7.52 -1.53
CA THR A 32 -38.86 6.44 -2.40
C THR A 32 -37.35 6.27 -2.16
N ALA A 33 -36.99 5.20 -1.46
CA ALA A 33 -35.59 4.80 -1.33
C ALA A 33 -35.10 4.43 -2.73
N LEU A 34 -34.44 5.39 -3.41
CA LEU A 34 -33.57 5.08 -4.54
C LEU A 34 -32.35 4.36 -3.96
N LEU A 35 -32.36 3.04 -4.06
CA LEU A 35 -31.12 2.26 -4.04
C LEU A 35 -30.27 2.80 -5.19
N ALA A 36 -29.29 3.64 -4.87
CA ALA A 36 -28.21 3.97 -5.78
C ALA A 36 -27.45 2.66 -6.04
N ALA A 37 -27.84 1.93 -7.07
CA ALA A 37 -27.01 0.90 -7.64
C ALA A 37 -25.76 1.63 -8.20
N GLY A 38 -24.67 1.66 -7.40
CA GLY A 38 -23.38 2.07 -7.90
C GLY A 38 -23.07 1.20 -9.11
N THR A 39 -22.85 1.85 -10.26
CA THR A 39 -22.33 1.17 -11.44
C THR A 39 -20.96 0.59 -11.07
N ALA A 40 -20.94 -0.67 -10.67
CA ALA A 40 -19.69 -1.40 -10.49
C ALA A 40 -18.98 -1.35 -11.83
N SER A 41 -17.79 -0.79 -11.87
CA SER A 41 -16.87 -0.95 -12.99
C SER A 41 -16.77 -2.44 -13.27
N ALA A 42 -17.02 -2.87 -14.50
CA ALA A 42 -17.06 -4.28 -14.85
C ALA A 42 -15.76 -4.94 -14.36
N GLY A 43 -15.88 -5.96 -13.52
CA GLY A 43 -14.78 -6.74 -12.98
C GLY A 43 -14.32 -6.39 -11.55
N VAL A 44 -14.71 -5.26 -10.93
CA VAL A 44 -14.33 -4.90 -9.55
C VAL A 44 -15.49 -5.05 -8.59
N GLN A 45 -15.32 -5.88 -7.57
CA GLN A 45 -16.30 -6.12 -6.49
C GLN A 45 -15.69 -5.66 -5.15
N THR A 46 -16.44 -4.91 -4.36
CA THR A 46 -16.07 -4.61 -2.96
C THR A 46 -16.30 -5.85 -2.10
N ILE A 47 -15.29 -6.27 -1.35
CA ILE A 47 -15.36 -7.45 -0.46
C ILE A 47 -15.30 -7.08 1.03
N ASP A 48 -14.65 -5.98 1.41
CA ASP A 48 -14.77 -5.36 2.73
C ASP A 48 -14.95 -3.83 2.56
N PRO A 49 -16.16 -3.29 2.74
CA PRO A 49 -16.44 -1.85 2.62
C PRO A 49 -16.11 -1.05 3.89
N HIS A 50 -15.66 -1.70 4.96
CA HIS A 50 -15.45 -1.10 6.28
C HIS A 50 -14.01 -1.21 6.78
N ALA A 51 -13.07 -1.41 5.85
CA ALA A 51 -11.66 -1.43 6.20
C ALA A 51 -11.14 -0.02 6.57
N LEU A 52 -10.15 0.03 7.47
CA LEU A 52 -9.57 1.29 7.95
C LEU A 52 -8.16 1.47 7.39
N TYR A 53 -8.03 2.22 6.30
CA TYR A 53 -6.80 2.39 5.52
C TYR A 53 -6.15 1.03 5.22
N PRO A 54 -6.82 0.18 4.42
CA PRO A 54 -6.30 -1.15 4.15
C PRO A 54 -5.07 -1.11 3.25
N GLU A 55 -4.13 -2.04 3.53
CA GLU A 55 -2.85 -2.19 2.88
C GLU A 55 -2.44 -3.66 2.76
N GLY A 56 -1.32 -3.92 2.09
CA GLY A 56 -0.55 -5.16 2.10
C GLY A 56 -1.35 -6.45 1.92
N PRO A 57 -2.21 -6.59 0.88
CA PRO A 57 -3.00 -7.80 0.69
C PRO A 57 -2.10 -8.99 0.33
N LEU A 58 -2.29 -10.11 1.05
CA LEU A 58 -1.53 -11.34 0.92
C LEU A 58 -2.46 -12.54 0.89
N TRP A 59 -2.44 -13.35 -0.17
CA TRP A 59 -3.14 -14.63 -0.19
C TRP A 59 -2.40 -15.67 0.63
N ASP A 60 -3.07 -16.25 1.63
CA ASP A 60 -2.50 -17.22 2.55
C ASP A 60 -3.46 -18.37 2.84
N GLN A 61 -3.10 -19.60 2.47
CA GLN A 61 -3.82 -20.84 2.82
C GLN A 61 -5.35 -20.77 2.59
N GLY A 62 -5.77 -20.27 1.43
CA GLY A 62 -7.19 -20.24 1.05
C GLY A 62 -7.96 -19.01 1.57
N ARG A 63 -7.29 -18.04 2.15
CA ARG A 63 -7.87 -16.78 2.62
C ARG A 63 -7.04 -15.58 2.20
N LEU A 64 -7.64 -14.42 2.15
CA LEU A 64 -6.94 -13.15 2.00
C LEU A 64 -6.60 -12.58 3.37
N LEU A 65 -5.32 -12.32 3.63
CA LEU A 65 -4.88 -11.45 4.71
C LEU A 65 -4.65 -10.04 4.15
N TYR A 66 -4.98 -9.02 4.91
CA TYR A 66 -4.62 -7.63 4.62
C TYR A 66 -4.47 -6.85 5.92
N VAL A 67 -3.65 -5.83 5.91
CA VAL A 67 -3.47 -4.98 7.08
C VAL A 67 -4.45 -3.82 7.06
N GLU A 68 -4.73 -3.29 8.25
CA GLU A 68 -5.39 -2.01 8.44
C GLU A 68 -4.44 -1.07 9.16
N TYR A 69 -3.88 -0.10 8.41
CA TYR A 69 -2.96 0.87 8.98
C TYR A 69 -3.58 1.65 10.14
N ALA A 70 -4.83 2.09 9.97
CA ALA A 70 -5.58 2.83 10.99
C ALA A 70 -6.46 1.93 11.87
N GLY A 71 -6.40 0.64 11.67
CA GLY A 71 -7.21 -0.35 12.35
C GLY A 71 -6.42 -1.17 13.38
N PRO A 72 -6.97 -2.35 13.74
CA PRO A 72 -6.39 -3.17 14.78
C PRO A 72 -5.09 -3.90 14.41
N GLY A 73 -4.77 -4.04 13.11
CA GLY A 73 -3.60 -4.77 12.63
C GLY A 73 -3.90 -5.56 11.36
N ILE A 74 -4.15 -6.87 11.44
CA ILE A 74 -4.41 -7.73 10.29
C ILE A 74 -5.83 -8.27 10.33
N LYS A 75 -6.54 -8.15 9.22
CA LYS A 75 -7.79 -8.86 8.95
C LYS A 75 -7.56 -10.08 8.05
N SER A 76 -8.44 -11.06 8.19
CA SER A 76 -8.57 -12.23 7.36
C SER A 76 -9.95 -12.27 6.73
N TRP A 77 -10.02 -12.38 5.39
CA TRP A 77 -11.25 -12.60 4.64
C TRP A 77 -11.28 -14.03 4.09
N ASP A 78 -12.32 -14.77 4.42
CA ASP A 78 -12.49 -16.20 4.10
C ASP A 78 -13.31 -16.47 2.83
N GLY A 79 -13.63 -15.43 2.09
CA GLY A 79 -14.52 -15.47 0.93
C GLY A 79 -15.94 -14.97 1.23
N LYS A 80 -16.28 -14.72 2.50
CA LYS A 80 -17.60 -14.26 2.96
C LYS A 80 -17.50 -13.10 3.92
N GLU A 81 -16.67 -13.20 4.94
CA GLU A 81 -16.55 -12.25 6.04
C GLU A 81 -15.09 -11.89 6.31
N ALA A 82 -14.89 -10.62 6.67
CA ALA A 82 -13.60 -10.10 7.14
C ALA A 82 -13.57 -10.05 8.66
N THR A 83 -12.66 -10.79 9.28
CA THR A 83 -12.48 -10.84 10.73
C THR A 83 -11.07 -10.44 11.12
N VAL A 84 -10.90 -9.91 12.34
CA VAL A 84 -9.57 -9.56 12.84
C VAL A 84 -8.81 -10.84 13.18
N TRP A 85 -7.65 -11.01 12.53
CA TRP A 85 -6.79 -12.17 12.72
C TRP A 85 -5.63 -11.90 13.69
N TRP A 86 -5.07 -10.66 13.67
CA TRP A 86 -3.99 -10.26 14.56
C TRP A 86 -4.14 -8.80 14.97
N ARG A 87 -3.71 -8.48 16.20
CA ARG A 87 -3.79 -7.13 16.77
C ARG A 87 -2.46 -6.71 17.38
N LYS A 88 -2.06 -5.47 17.12
CA LYS A 88 -0.94 -4.83 17.81
C LYS A 88 -1.18 -3.32 17.90
N ALA A 89 -1.29 -2.84 19.13
CA ALA A 89 -1.41 -1.40 19.37
C ALA A 89 -0.18 -0.65 18.84
N HIS A 90 -0.41 0.52 18.27
CA HIS A 90 0.63 1.42 17.74
C HIS A 90 1.50 0.81 16.64
N CYS A 91 1.06 -0.25 15.98
CA CYS A 91 1.79 -0.85 14.86
C CYS A 91 1.69 0.04 13.61
N GLY A 92 0.48 0.51 13.26
CA GLY A 92 0.24 1.09 11.93
C GLY A 92 0.67 0.09 10.86
N ALA A 93 0.03 -1.11 10.86
CA ALA A 93 0.45 -2.19 9.98
C ALA A 93 0.28 -1.79 8.51
N ASN A 94 1.33 -1.97 7.68
CA ASN A 94 1.36 -1.48 6.30
C ASN A 94 1.62 -2.56 5.26
N GLY A 95 2.50 -3.50 5.50
CA GLY A 95 2.85 -4.57 4.56
C GLY A 95 2.86 -5.95 5.18
N LEU A 96 2.61 -6.97 4.34
CA LEU A 96 2.70 -8.39 4.68
C LEU A 96 3.51 -9.13 3.64
N ILE A 97 4.30 -10.11 4.09
CA ILE A 97 4.95 -11.08 3.21
C ILE A 97 5.14 -12.42 3.89
N HIS A 98 5.06 -13.49 3.12
CA HIS A 98 5.52 -14.81 3.58
C HIS A 98 7.04 -14.79 3.82
N PHE A 99 7.47 -15.30 4.93
CA PHE A 99 8.88 -15.43 5.28
C PHE A 99 9.16 -16.82 5.81
N ARG A 100 10.20 -17.48 5.31
CA ARG A 100 10.44 -18.89 5.61
C ARG A 100 9.21 -19.75 5.29
N THR A 101 9.18 -21.00 5.73
CA THR A 101 8.11 -21.93 5.35
C THR A 101 6.75 -21.59 5.98
N ASP A 102 6.75 -21.08 7.23
CA ASP A 102 5.54 -20.95 8.04
C ASP A 102 5.41 -19.62 8.79
N HIS A 103 6.11 -18.59 8.35
CA HIS A 103 6.08 -17.30 9.00
C HIS A 103 5.52 -16.21 8.07
N ILE A 104 5.03 -15.15 8.68
CA ILE A 104 4.60 -13.92 8.03
C ILE A 104 5.35 -12.76 8.69
N LEU A 105 5.95 -11.89 7.88
CA LEU A 105 6.47 -10.61 8.35
C LEU A 105 5.39 -9.53 8.16
N VAL A 106 5.30 -8.67 9.15
CA VAL A 106 4.45 -7.49 9.18
C VAL A 106 5.33 -6.25 9.28
N ALA A 107 5.15 -5.30 8.40
CA ALA A 107 5.73 -3.97 8.53
C ALA A 107 4.84 -3.11 9.42
N CYS A 108 5.32 -2.73 10.60
CA CYS A 108 4.65 -1.81 11.51
C CYS A 108 5.19 -0.40 11.27
N TYR A 109 4.54 0.37 10.41
CA TYR A 109 4.99 1.70 9.98
C TYR A 109 5.14 2.68 11.15
N ASP A 110 4.07 2.88 11.95
CA ASP A 110 4.12 3.79 13.11
C ASP A 110 4.96 3.20 14.26
N GLY A 111 4.98 1.87 14.38
CA GLY A 111 5.78 1.17 15.37
C GLY A 111 7.28 1.14 15.05
N ASN A 112 7.67 1.52 13.82
CA ASN A 112 9.04 1.43 13.32
C ASN A 112 9.68 0.04 13.54
N THR A 113 8.88 -1.02 13.35
CA THR A 113 9.31 -2.41 13.60
C THR A 113 8.87 -3.36 12.50
N LEU A 114 9.64 -4.43 12.31
CA LEU A 114 9.16 -5.64 11.66
C LEU A 114 8.71 -6.62 12.72
N VAL A 115 7.53 -7.20 12.56
CA VAL A 115 7.02 -8.25 13.44
C VAL A 115 6.96 -9.56 12.67
N GLU A 116 7.57 -10.61 13.22
CA GLU A 116 7.50 -11.96 12.69
C GLU A 116 6.43 -12.75 13.42
N LEU A 117 5.46 -13.29 12.68
CA LEU A 117 4.35 -14.08 13.16
C LEU A 117 4.46 -15.52 12.67
N ASP A 118 3.99 -16.48 13.47
CA ASP A 118 3.66 -17.81 12.96
C ASP A 118 2.32 -17.80 12.20
N ARG A 119 1.96 -18.90 11.56
CA ARG A 119 0.71 -19.08 10.79
C ARG A 119 -0.57 -18.97 11.64
N ARG A 120 -0.45 -18.94 12.96
CA ARG A 120 -1.57 -18.78 13.91
C ARG A 120 -1.68 -17.35 14.41
N GLY A 121 -0.80 -16.43 13.97
CA GLY A 121 -0.76 -15.05 14.41
C GLY A 121 -0.04 -14.85 15.74
N LYS A 122 0.72 -15.82 16.23
CA LYS A 122 1.57 -15.65 17.41
C LYS A 122 2.83 -14.89 17.03
N GLU A 123 3.13 -13.82 17.76
CA GLU A 123 4.40 -13.10 17.61
C GLU A 123 5.58 -13.96 18.05
N LEU A 124 6.56 -14.10 17.17
CA LEU A 124 7.80 -14.82 17.40
C LEU A 124 8.92 -13.87 17.81
N ARG A 125 8.99 -12.71 17.15
CA ARG A 125 9.93 -11.63 17.46
C ARG A 125 9.49 -10.31 16.86
N SER A 126 10.09 -9.23 17.39
CA SER A 126 9.98 -7.88 16.85
C SER A 126 11.39 -7.32 16.63
N ILE A 127 11.61 -6.64 15.51
CA ILE A 127 12.91 -6.09 15.10
C ILE A 127 12.71 -4.62 14.79
N ASP A 128 13.48 -3.74 15.43
CA ASP A 128 13.36 -2.28 15.30
C ASP A 128 14.62 -1.60 14.74
N LYS A 129 15.69 -2.38 14.49
CA LYS A 129 17.00 -1.87 14.08
C LYS A 129 17.64 -2.75 13.02
N ASP A 130 18.47 -2.13 12.19
CA ASP A 130 19.38 -2.84 11.31
C ASP A 130 20.59 -3.43 12.06
N SER A 131 21.43 -4.20 11.38
CA SER A 131 22.62 -4.85 11.95
C SER A 131 23.68 -3.85 12.42
N SER A 132 23.60 -2.59 12.02
CA SER A 132 24.46 -1.50 12.52
C SER A 132 23.91 -0.81 13.78
N GLY A 133 22.70 -1.22 14.23
CA GLY A 133 22.03 -0.66 15.40
C GLY A 133 21.18 0.59 15.09
N GLN A 134 21.01 0.94 13.81
CA GLN A 134 20.18 2.09 13.43
C GLN A 134 18.70 1.72 13.37
N PRO A 135 17.79 2.52 13.94
CA PRO A 135 16.37 2.24 13.93
C PRO A 135 15.79 2.39 12.51
N PHE A 136 14.71 1.64 12.25
CA PHE A 136 13.90 1.85 11.05
C PHE A 136 13.08 3.13 11.18
N VAL A 137 12.69 3.70 10.02
CA VAL A 137 11.74 4.82 9.97
C VAL A 137 10.68 4.50 8.93
N GLY A 138 9.47 4.14 9.40
CA GLY A 138 8.34 3.80 8.56
C GLY A 138 8.57 2.58 7.66
N PRO A 139 8.84 1.37 8.22
CA PRO A 139 8.85 0.16 7.40
C PRO A 139 7.48 -0.01 6.75
N ASN A 140 7.47 -0.30 5.43
CA ASN A 140 6.26 -0.16 4.63
C ASN A 140 5.90 -1.45 3.87
N ASP A 141 6.55 -1.77 2.78
CA ASP A 141 6.23 -2.91 1.92
C ASP A 141 7.44 -3.85 1.75
N PHE A 142 7.18 -5.03 1.17
CA PHE A 142 8.15 -6.11 1.05
C PHE A 142 8.22 -6.68 -0.37
N ALA A 143 9.40 -7.21 -0.72
CA ALA A 143 9.62 -8.11 -1.85
C ALA A 143 10.54 -9.26 -1.46
N SER A 144 10.28 -10.47 -1.97
CA SER A 144 11.24 -11.57 -1.90
C SER A 144 12.49 -11.25 -2.71
N ASP A 145 13.66 -11.65 -2.23
CA ASP A 145 14.91 -11.59 -3.01
C ASP A 145 15.09 -12.79 -3.95
N GLY A 146 14.15 -13.74 -3.94
CA GLY A 146 14.21 -14.99 -4.71
C GLY A 146 15.10 -16.08 -4.09
N HIS A 147 15.77 -15.81 -2.97
CA HIS A 147 16.74 -16.70 -2.30
C HIS A 147 16.38 -16.95 -0.82
N GLY A 148 15.15 -16.59 -0.42
CA GLY A 148 14.64 -16.74 0.93
C GLY A 148 14.83 -15.52 1.84
N GLY A 149 15.56 -14.54 1.41
CA GLY A 149 15.66 -13.21 2.04
C GLY A 149 14.57 -12.26 1.52
N ILE A 150 14.52 -11.08 2.10
CA ILE A 150 13.48 -10.09 1.89
C ILE A 150 14.08 -8.70 1.71
N TYR A 151 13.70 -7.99 0.65
CA TYR A 151 13.85 -6.53 0.59
C TYR A 151 12.63 -5.88 1.22
N PHE A 152 12.84 -4.81 1.97
CA PHE A 152 11.75 -3.99 2.47
C PHE A 152 12.06 -2.50 2.38
N SER A 153 11.02 -1.72 2.15
CA SER A 153 11.11 -0.27 2.17
C SER A 153 10.97 0.27 3.60
N ALA A 154 11.74 1.29 3.92
CA ALA A 154 11.55 2.16 5.07
C ALA A 154 11.36 3.57 4.51
N SER A 155 10.09 4.01 4.47
CA SER A 155 9.66 5.14 3.63
C SER A 155 10.24 6.49 4.04
N GLY A 156 10.56 6.65 5.33
CA GLY A 156 10.92 7.95 5.88
C GLY A 156 9.71 8.85 6.12
N VAL A 157 9.87 10.15 5.97
CA VAL A 157 8.84 11.14 6.26
C VAL A 157 7.95 11.38 5.03
N TYR A 158 6.63 11.30 5.19
CA TYR A 158 5.65 11.61 4.15
C TYR A 158 5.40 13.13 4.06
N ASP A 159 6.37 13.85 3.54
CA ASP A 159 6.31 15.29 3.30
C ASP A 159 7.24 15.65 2.13
N ILE A 160 6.70 16.29 1.09
CA ILE A 160 7.45 16.72 -0.10
C ILE A 160 8.53 17.77 0.20
N LYS A 161 8.46 18.42 1.37
CA LYS A 161 9.43 19.43 1.82
C LYS A 161 10.43 18.91 2.83
N ALA A 162 10.22 17.71 3.35
CA ALA A 162 11.13 17.10 4.31
C ALA A 162 12.41 16.59 3.63
N PRO A 163 13.50 16.38 4.39
CA PRO A 163 14.67 15.69 3.88
C PRO A 163 14.30 14.31 3.33
N ILE A 164 14.91 13.94 2.20
CA ILE A 164 14.70 12.64 1.55
C ILE A 164 15.45 11.57 2.33
N THR A 165 14.74 10.76 3.11
CA THR A 165 15.32 9.77 4.03
C THR A 165 14.86 8.33 3.76
N GLY A 166 14.02 8.11 2.75
CA GLY A 166 13.55 6.78 2.40
C GLY A 166 14.68 5.85 1.98
N LYS A 167 14.56 4.58 2.38
CA LYS A 167 15.58 3.53 2.22
C LYS A 167 14.97 2.25 1.71
N VAL A 168 15.82 1.38 1.18
CA VAL A 168 15.55 -0.05 1.02
C VAL A 168 16.54 -0.80 1.89
N LEU A 169 16.04 -1.78 2.64
CA LEU A 169 16.85 -2.67 3.45
C LEU A 169 16.68 -4.11 2.94
N HIS A 170 17.68 -4.93 3.22
CA HIS A 170 17.67 -6.36 2.94
C HIS A 170 17.79 -7.15 4.24
N LEU A 171 16.85 -8.05 4.46
CA LEU A 171 16.82 -9.04 5.53
C LEU A 171 17.30 -10.37 4.95
N SER A 172 18.35 -10.96 5.51
CA SER A 172 18.89 -12.25 5.11
C SER A 172 17.87 -13.39 5.31
N ALA A 173 18.03 -14.49 4.55
CA ALA A 173 17.15 -15.65 4.62
C ALA A 173 17.10 -16.31 6.02
N ASP A 174 18.20 -16.27 6.77
CA ASP A 174 18.26 -16.72 8.16
C ASP A 174 17.65 -15.70 9.13
N GLY A 175 17.27 -14.51 8.64
CA GLY A 175 16.62 -13.44 9.37
C GLY A 175 17.50 -12.78 10.44
N ARG A 176 18.83 -12.88 10.33
CA ARG A 176 19.76 -12.37 11.34
C ARG A 176 20.44 -11.08 10.92
N ASP A 177 20.68 -10.91 9.63
CA ASP A 177 21.32 -9.72 9.09
C ASP A 177 20.32 -8.82 8.39
N ILE A 178 20.32 -7.55 8.78
CA ILE A 178 19.53 -6.49 8.15
C ILE A 178 20.46 -5.35 7.80
N ARG A 179 20.54 -5.02 6.53
CA ARG A 179 21.42 -3.94 6.06
C ARG A 179 20.70 -2.98 5.12
N VAL A 180 21.06 -1.71 5.18
CA VAL A 180 20.64 -0.72 4.19
C VAL A 180 21.35 -1.04 2.87
N VAL A 181 20.57 -1.21 1.80
CA VAL A 181 21.08 -1.52 0.45
C VAL A 181 20.81 -0.41 -0.56
N ALA A 182 19.90 0.52 -0.26
CA ALA A 182 19.71 1.77 -0.99
C ALA A 182 19.13 2.84 -0.06
N ASP A 183 19.40 4.11 -0.36
CA ASP A 183 18.91 5.26 0.41
C ASP A 183 18.55 6.44 -0.50
N THR A 184 18.20 7.58 0.12
CA THR A 184 17.88 8.82 -0.60
C THR A 184 16.78 8.61 -1.65
N ILE A 185 15.70 7.91 -1.24
CA ILE A 185 14.51 7.65 -2.05
C ILE A 185 13.38 8.51 -1.48
N HIS A 186 12.71 9.29 -2.34
CA HIS A 186 11.68 10.22 -1.91
C HIS A 186 10.38 9.48 -1.60
N TYR A 187 10.29 8.95 -0.37
CA TYR A 187 9.26 8.06 0.13
C TYR A 187 9.25 6.71 -0.62
N SER A 188 10.19 5.84 -0.25
CA SER A 188 10.23 4.47 -0.77
C SER A 188 8.98 3.71 -0.32
N ASN A 189 8.19 3.20 -1.28
CA ASN A 189 6.93 2.53 -1.02
C ASN A 189 6.99 1.09 -1.54
N GLY A 190 6.06 0.66 -2.38
CA GLY A 190 6.01 -0.68 -2.91
C GLY A 190 7.31 -1.11 -3.62
N LEU A 191 7.63 -2.38 -3.52
CA LEU A 191 8.78 -2.95 -4.22
C LEU A 191 8.48 -4.36 -4.72
N THR A 192 9.20 -4.77 -5.77
CA THR A 192 9.07 -6.11 -6.35
C THR A 192 10.35 -6.52 -7.06
N LEU A 193 10.67 -7.81 -7.00
CA LEU A 193 11.71 -8.37 -7.85
C LEU A 193 11.27 -8.27 -9.32
N ALA A 194 12.14 -7.81 -10.18
CA ALA A 194 11.86 -7.79 -11.61
C ALA A 194 11.82 -9.22 -12.18
N LYS A 195 11.15 -9.39 -13.31
CA LYS A 195 10.96 -10.69 -13.95
C LYS A 195 12.27 -11.40 -14.30
N ASP A 196 13.33 -10.64 -14.57
CA ASP A 196 14.66 -11.17 -14.85
C ASP A 196 15.38 -11.72 -13.60
N GLY A 197 14.81 -11.49 -12.39
CA GLY A 197 15.41 -11.87 -11.11
C GLY A 197 16.70 -11.12 -10.77
N ARG A 198 17.08 -10.11 -11.55
CA ARG A 198 18.36 -9.40 -11.43
C ARG A 198 18.21 -7.92 -11.05
N HIS A 199 16.98 -7.43 -11.01
CA HIS A 199 16.67 -6.06 -10.64
C HIS A 199 15.60 -6.02 -9.56
N LEU A 200 15.71 -5.06 -8.66
CA LEU A 200 14.65 -4.67 -7.74
C LEU A 200 13.99 -3.41 -8.27
N LEU A 201 12.67 -3.44 -8.46
CA LEU A 201 11.87 -2.26 -8.77
C LEU A 201 11.33 -1.68 -7.47
N VAL A 202 11.41 -0.35 -7.32
CA VAL A 202 11.00 0.38 -6.11
C VAL A 202 10.16 1.58 -6.51
N ALA A 203 8.95 1.68 -5.96
CA ALA A 203 8.12 2.86 -6.08
C ALA A 203 8.72 4.02 -5.27
N GLU A 204 9.09 5.10 -5.95
CA GLU A 204 9.47 6.38 -5.35
C GLU A 204 8.26 7.32 -5.43
N MET A 205 7.39 7.21 -4.41
CA MET A 205 6.02 7.75 -4.45
C MET A 205 6.00 9.26 -4.67
N LEU A 206 6.70 10.03 -3.82
CA LEU A 206 6.70 11.50 -3.90
C LEU A 206 7.52 12.07 -5.07
N ALA A 207 8.12 11.19 -5.91
CA ALA A 207 8.76 11.57 -7.16
C ALA A 207 8.01 11.06 -8.40
N GLY A 208 6.83 10.40 -8.22
CA GLY A 208 5.97 9.94 -9.30
C GLY A 208 6.62 8.93 -10.25
N ARG A 209 7.54 8.09 -9.75
CA ARG A 209 8.32 7.18 -10.60
C ARG A 209 8.64 5.85 -9.92
N VAL A 210 8.98 4.88 -10.74
CA VAL A 210 9.53 3.59 -10.31
C VAL A 210 11.03 3.57 -10.63
N LEU A 211 11.82 3.24 -9.64
CA LEU A 211 13.27 3.05 -9.75
C LEU A 211 13.59 1.58 -10.04
N SER A 212 14.71 1.33 -10.70
CA SER A 212 15.29 0.00 -10.92
C SER A 212 16.72 -0.02 -10.37
N PHE A 213 17.00 -1.05 -9.57
CA PHE A 213 18.32 -1.28 -8.98
C PHE A 213 18.84 -2.65 -9.43
N PRO A 214 20.02 -2.75 -10.06
CA PRO A 214 20.67 -4.03 -10.29
C PRO A 214 20.96 -4.73 -8.94
N ILE A 215 20.77 -6.04 -8.86
CA ILE A 215 21.02 -6.84 -7.66
C ILE A 215 22.36 -7.58 -7.86
N ALA A 216 23.28 -7.43 -6.94
CA ALA A 216 24.53 -8.19 -6.88
C ALA A 216 24.29 -9.57 -6.21
N ALA A 217 25.24 -10.49 -6.38
CA ALA A 217 25.14 -11.85 -5.85
C ALA A 217 24.99 -11.93 -4.31
N ASP A 218 25.47 -10.92 -3.60
CA ASP A 218 25.35 -10.80 -2.15
C ASP A 218 24.05 -10.10 -1.70
N GLY A 219 23.12 -9.79 -2.63
CA GLY A 219 21.88 -9.06 -2.38
C GLY A 219 22.04 -7.55 -2.22
N SER A 220 23.25 -6.99 -2.39
CA SER A 220 23.43 -5.54 -2.44
C SER A 220 22.86 -4.95 -3.74
N LEU A 221 22.48 -3.67 -3.70
CA LEU A 221 21.90 -2.98 -4.84
C LEU A 221 22.94 -2.06 -5.50
N GLY A 222 23.00 -2.13 -6.84
CA GLY A 222 23.86 -1.26 -7.64
C GLY A 222 23.23 0.13 -7.88
N VAL A 223 23.85 0.89 -8.79
CA VAL A 223 23.39 2.25 -9.12
C VAL A 223 21.99 2.23 -9.73
N ARG A 224 21.08 3.00 -9.13
CA ARG A 224 19.70 3.11 -9.59
C ARG A 224 19.55 3.80 -10.93
N SER A 225 18.56 3.38 -11.69
CA SER A 225 18.03 4.08 -12.85
C SER A 225 16.51 4.28 -12.72
N VAL A 226 15.93 5.18 -13.52
CA VAL A 226 14.46 5.30 -13.60
C VAL A 226 13.95 4.20 -14.53
N TRP A 227 13.13 3.29 -13.98
CA TRP A 227 12.46 2.26 -14.77
C TRP A 227 11.28 2.85 -15.54
N ALA A 228 10.39 3.61 -14.87
CA ALA A 228 9.30 4.33 -15.52
C ALA A 228 8.87 5.55 -14.67
N ARG A 229 8.31 6.57 -15.34
CA ARG A 229 7.57 7.65 -14.71
C ARG A 229 6.08 7.42 -14.93
N LEU A 230 5.23 7.66 -13.94
CA LEU A 230 3.79 7.41 -14.09
C LEU A 230 3.17 8.24 -15.20
N GLN A 231 3.60 9.48 -15.39
CA GLN A 231 3.15 10.36 -16.47
C GLN A 231 3.44 9.83 -17.88
N ASP A 232 4.47 8.97 -18.03
CA ASP A 232 4.82 8.36 -19.31
C ASP A 232 4.01 7.06 -19.56
N LEU A 233 3.42 6.49 -18.51
CA LEU A 233 2.61 5.28 -18.59
C LEU A 233 1.13 5.57 -18.82
N ALA A 234 0.60 6.61 -18.19
CA ALA A 234 -0.81 6.97 -18.29
C ALA A 234 -1.00 8.47 -18.12
N LEU A 235 -2.03 9.01 -18.77
CA LEU A 235 -2.39 10.43 -18.63
C LEU A 235 -2.72 10.75 -17.16
N PRO A 236 -2.34 11.94 -16.68
CA PRO A 236 -2.76 12.44 -15.37
C PRO A 236 -4.28 12.40 -15.23
N THR A 237 -4.75 12.10 -14.03
CA THR A 237 -6.19 12.23 -13.71
C THR A 237 -6.49 13.63 -13.20
N PRO A 238 -7.73 14.13 -13.38
CA PRO A 238 -8.14 15.36 -12.72
C PRO A 238 -7.94 15.26 -11.20
N ASN A 239 -7.38 16.30 -10.60
CA ASN A 239 -7.10 16.42 -9.15
C ASN A 239 -5.89 15.61 -8.65
N GLU A 240 -4.99 15.15 -9.49
CA GLU A 240 -3.67 14.68 -9.02
C GLU A 240 -2.94 15.83 -8.30
N ASP A 241 -2.28 15.49 -7.20
CA ASP A 241 -1.48 16.45 -6.43
C ASP A 241 -0.04 15.93 -6.20
N ALA A 242 0.78 16.73 -5.53
CA ALA A 242 2.19 16.42 -5.33
C ALA A 242 2.46 15.23 -4.40
N TYR A 243 1.44 14.73 -3.71
CA TYR A 243 1.51 13.55 -2.85
C TYR A 243 1.02 12.28 -3.55
N ASP A 244 0.42 12.41 -4.73
CA ASP A 244 -0.04 11.28 -5.53
C ASP A 244 1.16 10.61 -6.23
N GLY A 245 1.12 9.27 -6.33
CA GLY A 245 2.24 8.57 -6.94
C GLY A 245 2.08 7.05 -6.96
N PRO A 246 3.14 6.32 -7.36
CA PRO A 246 3.14 4.87 -7.27
C PRO A 246 3.23 4.46 -5.81
N ASP A 247 2.26 3.64 -5.38
CA ASP A 247 2.18 3.06 -4.05
C ASP A 247 2.67 1.61 -4.09
N GLY A 248 1.85 0.61 -3.86
CA GLY A 248 2.24 -0.78 -4.05
C GLY A 248 2.64 -1.11 -5.49
N ILE A 249 3.65 -1.95 -5.67
CA ILE A 249 4.03 -2.53 -6.96
C ILE A 249 4.28 -4.03 -6.81
N LYS A 250 3.72 -4.85 -7.71
CA LYS A 250 3.90 -6.31 -7.71
C LYS A 250 4.09 -6.83 -9.13
N LEU A 251 5.01 -7.78 -9.29
CA LEU A 251 5.09 -8.60 -10.50
C LEU A 251 3.97 -9.62 -10.46
N GLY A 252 3.06 -9.58 -11.44
CA GLY A 252 1.97 -10.52 -11.56
C GLY A 252 2.41 -11.87 -12.15
N PRO A 253 1.64 -12.94 -11.87
CA PRO A 253 1.90 -14.26 -12.44
C PRO A 253 1.82 -14.30 -13.97
N ASP A 254 1.17 -13.31 -14.59
CA ASP A 254 1.11 -13.11 -16.04
C ASP A 254 2.36 -12.41 -16.62
N GLY A 255 3.33 -12.07 -15.76
CA GLY A 255 4.59 -11.44 -16.13
C GLY A 255 4.48 -9.93 -16.36
N ASN A 256 3.35 -9.31 -16.03
CA ASN A 256 3.18 -7.86 -16.04
C ASN A 256 3.37 -7.27 -14.63
N TYR A 257 3.72 -5.99 -14.57
CA TYR A 257 3.83 -5.25 -13.32
C TYR A 257 2.52 -4.52 -13.04
N TYR A 258 2.01 -4.70 -11.83
CA TYR A 258 0.82 -4.03 -11.33
C TYR A 258 1.26 -2.92 -10.41
N ILE A 259 0.85 -1.68 -10.69
CA ILE A 259 1.26 -0.48 -9.95
C ILE A 259 -0.01 0.19 -9.42
N ALA A 260 -0.18 0.23 -8.11
CA ALA A 260 -1.21 1.06 -7.49
C ALA A 260 -0.87 2.52 -7.72
N GLN A 261 -1.75 3.25 -8.40
CA GLN A 261 -1.60 4.69 -8.55
C GLN A 261 -2.46 5.40 -7.51
N ASN A 262 -1.83 5.70 -6.37
CA ASN A 262 -2.42 6.46 -5.29
C ASN A 262 -2.77 7.87 -5.78
N GLY A 263 -3.97 8.35 -5.43
CA GLY A 263 -4.49 9.64 -5.89
C GLY A 263 -5.28 9.58 -7.20
N SER A 264 -5.17 8.48 -7.97
CA SER A 264 -5.74 8.39 -9.32
C SER A 264 -6.83 7.31 -9.48
N GLY A 265 -7.13 6.53 -8.43
CA GLY A 265 -8.22 5.55 -8.43
C GLY A 265 -8.03 4.38 -9.37
N ARG A 266 -6.78 3.94 -9.59
CA ARG A 266 -6.51 2.88 -10.56
C ARG A 266 -5.26 2.05 -10.22
N VAL A 267 -5.23 0.84 -10.77
CA VAL A 267 -4.02 0.03 -10.89
C VAL A 267 -3.60 0.04 -12.35
N LEU A 268 -2.36 0.40 -12.62
CA LEU A 268 -1.74 0.31 -13.95
C LEU A 268 -1.13 -1.08 -14.11
N VAL A 269 -1.48 -1.78 -15.18
CA VAL A 269 -0.85 -3.05 -15.56
C VAL A 269 0.10 -2.76 -16.70
N VAL A 270 1.39 -2.98 -16.49
CA VAL A 270 2.48 -2.52 -17.34
C VAL A 270 3.36 -3.70 -17.72
N SER A 271 3.65 -3.85 -19.00
CA SER A 271 4.53 -4.90 -19.49
C SER A 271 6.01 -4.65 -19.15
N GLU A 272 6.85 -5.67 -19.34
CA GLU A 272 8.29 -5.58 -19.10
C GLU A 272 8.96 -4.49 -19.95
N ASP A 273 8.49 -4.25 -21.17
CA ASP A 273 8.93 -3.17 -22.05
C ASP A 273 8.29 -1.80 -21.74
N ARG A 274 7.67 -1.68 -20.56
CA ARG A 274 7.10 -0.44 -20.01
C ARG A 274 5.93 0.14 -20.82
N LYS A 275 5.13 -0.73 -21.44
CA LYS A 275 3.89 -0.33 -22.10
C LYS A 275 2.70 -0.59 -21.21
N LEU A 276 1.76 0.35 -21.18
CA LEU A 276 0.49 0.15 -20.51
C LEU A 276 -0.32 -0.93 -21.23
N VAL A 277 -0.56 -2.05 -20.54
CA VAL A 277 -1.36 -3.18 -21.06
C VAL A 277 -2.83 -3.01 -20.69
N ARG A 278 -3.09 -2.53 -19.46
CA ARG A 278 -4.43 -2.39 -18.93
C ARG A 278 -4.44 -1.36 -17.81
N THR A 279 -5.60 -0.74 -17.61
CA THR A 279 -5.94 0.04 -16.43
C THR A 279 -7.11 -0.64 -15.72
N ILE A 280 -6.98 -0.91 -14.43
CA ILE A 280 -8.06 -1.39 -13.56
C ILE A 280 -8.55 -0.18 -12.77
N SER A 281 -9.75 0.30 -13.09
CA SER A 281 -10.38 1.38 -12.33
C SER A 281 -10.93 0.83 -11.01
N VAL A 282 -10.63 1.51 -9.91
CA VAL A 282 -11.03 1.13 -8.55
C VAL A 282 -11.95 2.20 -7.98
N PRO A 283 -13.07 1.86 -7.30
CA PRO A 283 -14.01 2.85 -6.78
C PRO A 283 -13.50 3.54 -5.50
N THR A 284 -12.25 3.92 -5.48
CA THR A 284 -11.59 4.78 -4.49
C THR A 284 -10.48 5.56 -5.16
N ARG A 285 -10.22 6.78 -4.71
CA ARG A 285 -9.14 7.61 -5.25
C ARG A 285 -7.75 7.10 -4.82
N TYR A 286 -7.61 6.72 -3.57
CA TYR A 286 -6.31 6.39 -2.97
C TYR A 286 -6.12 4.88 -2.94
N VAL A 287 -5.78 4.32 -4.11
CA VAL A 287 -5.43 2.89 -4.22
C VAL A 287 -4.05 2.70 -3.60
N THR A 288 -3.95 1.78 -2.65
CA THR A 288 -2.75 1.61 -1.85
C THR A 288 -1.90 0.43 -2.32
N ASN A 289 -2.47 -0.76 -2.44
CA ASN A 289 -1.70 -1.94 -2.79
C ASN A 289 -2.54 -2.98 -3.55
N MET A 290 -1.90 -4.07 -4.01
CA MET A 290 -2.59 -5.21 -4.57
C MET A 290 -1.83 -6.52 -4.28
N GLY A 291 -2.57 -7.62 -4.34
CA GLY A 291 -2.06 -8.99 -4.25
C GLY A 291 -2.85 -9.93 -5.15
N PHE A 292 -2.29 -11.09 -5.43
CA PHE A 292 -2.88 -12.05 -6.36
C PHE A 292 -3.57 -13.19 -5.60
N GLY A 293 -4.70 -13.66 -6.16
CA GLY A 293 -5.42 -14.82 -5.67
C GLY A 293 -4.78 -16.14 -6.12
N PRO A 294 -5.41 -17.29 -5.75
CA PRO A 294 -4.90 -18.60 -6.11
C PRO A 294 -4.94 -18.85 -7.62
N ASP A 295 -5.78 -18.13 -8.35
CA ASP A 295 -5.94 -18.22 -9.81
C ASP A 295 -4.94 -17.33 -10.55
N GLY A 296 -3.92 -16.86 -9.86
CA GLY A 296 -2.92 -15.99 -10.44
C GLY A 296 -3.46 -14.59 -10.77
N ALA A 297 -3.12 -14.06 -11.95
CA ALA A 297 -3.53 -12.73 -12.37
C ALA A 297 -5.02 -12.62 -12.80
N ASP A 298 -5.77 -13.72 -12.77
CA ASP A 298 -7.22 -13.70 -13.05
C ASP A 298 -8.02 -13.18 -11.85
N THR A 299 -7.44 -13.24 -10.64
CA THR A 299 -7.99 -12.60 -9.45
C THR A 299 -6.96 -11.69 -8.79
N VAL A 300 -7.27 -10.41 -8.71
CA VAL A 300 -6.44 -9.40 -8.03
C VAL A 300 -7.23 -8.80 -6.88
N TYR A 301 -6.67 -8.88 -5.68
CA TYR A 301 -7.19 -8.18 -4.50
C TYR A 301 -6.52 -6.81 -4.43
N ILE A 302 -7.32 -5.77 -4.24
CA ILE A 302 -6.85 -4.38 -4.27
C ILE A 302 -7.32 -3.69 -2.98
N THR A 303 -6.43 -2.93 -2.37
CA THR A 303 -6.73 -2.12 -1.18
C THR A 303 -6.76 -0.64 -1.54
N GLY A 304 -7.55 0.14 -0.78
CA GLY A 304 -7.57 1.57 -0.99
C GLY A 304 -8.36 2.34 0.06
N ALA A 305 -7.96 3.58 0.29
CA ALA A 305 -8.57 4.49 1.24
C ALA A 305 -9.51 5.49 0.53
N PHE A 306 -10.58 5.91 1.21
CA PHE A 306 -11.50 6.94 0.70
C PHE A 306 -10.99 8.34 1.05
N ASP A 307 -10.46 8.50 2.26
CA ASP A 307 -9.89 9.74 2.76
C ASP A 307 -8.66 9.45 3.64
N PRO A 308 -7.43 9.62 3.12
CA PRO A 308 -6.22 9.34 3.88
C PRO A 308 -5.86 10.43 4.88
N TRP A 309 -6.60 11.55 4.89
CA TRP A 309 -6.30 12.71 5.71
C TRP A 309 -7.24 12.85 6.91
N LYS A 310 -8.37 12.12 6.91
CA LYS A 310 -9.42 12.29 7.93
C LYS A 310 -9.72 10.98 8.66
N ALA A 311 -9.47 11.00 9.98
CA ALA A 311 -9.86 9.87 10.83
C ALA A 311 -11.39 9.61 10.76
N PRO A 312 -11.83 8.34 10.80
CA PRO A 312 -11.07 7.12 11.12
C PRO A 312 -10.32 6.50 9.92
N TYR A 313 -10.06 7.25 8.86
CA TYR A 313 -9.36 6.82 7.63
C TYR A 313 -10.08 5.66 6.93
N PRO A 314 -11.35 5.85 6.51
CA PRO A 314 -12.15 4.80 5.92
C PRO A 314 -11.58 4.34 4.58
N GLY A 315 -11.78 3.08 4.28
CA GLY A 315 -11.32 2.47 3.04
C GLY A 315 -12.10 1.20 2.72
N ALA A 316 -11.67 0.50 1.71
CA ALA A 316 -12.26 -0.76 1.29
C ALA A 316 -11.23 -1.71 0.66
N VAL A 317 -11.57 -2.99 0.68
CA VAL A 317 -10.86 -4.03 -0.06
C VAL A 317 -11.73 -4.49 -1.21
N TYR A 318 -11.10 -4.67 -2.36
CA TYR A 318 -11.77 -5.02 -3.60
C TYR A 318 -11.19 -6.32 -4.16
N ARG A 319 -12.01 -7.03 -4.92
CA ARG A 319 -11.61 -8.13 -5.78
C ARG A 319 -11.90 -7.76 -7.22
N TRP A 320 -10.88 -7.75 -8.05
CA TRP A 320 -11.02 -7.68 -9.50
C TRP A 320 -10.87 -9.09 -10.08
N THR A 321 -11.71 -9.42 -11.05
CA THR A 321 -11.59 -10.67 -11.82
C THR A 321 -11.53 -10.32 -13.31
N ARG A 322 -10.66 -11.05 -14.02
CA ARG A 322 -10.50 -10.90 -15.48
C ARG A 322 -11.76 -11.34 -16.21
#